data_6dd9ecce34bfdc8fd4ba59899eaf135c
#
_entry.id   6dd9ecce34bfdc8fd4ba59899eaf135c
#
_cell.length_a   1.000
_cell.length_b   1.000
_cell.length_c   1.000
_cell.angle_alpha   90.00
_cell.angle_beta   90.00
_cell.angle_gamma   90.00
#
_symmetry.space_group_name_H-M   'P 1'
#
loop_
_entity.id
_entity.type
_entity.pdbx_description
1 polymer ?
#
loop_
_entity_poly.entity_id
_entity_poly.type
_entity_poly.pdbx_seq_one_letter_code
_entity_poly.pdbx_strand_id
1 'polypeptide(L)'
;EVNPRSSRTVPFLSKATGYSMADIATKCILGESLKDQGISIICPKEKDRWYVKVPAFSFSKLNDLDAYLSPEMKSTGEAIGYDKKLTRAIYKALIASGMNVANYGTILVSIADKDKEEALPLIRRFYQLGFNIEATEGTAKFLRSHNIKTRIKQKLSSGSTEILTSIRQGHVNYVISTRDVDIASQQTDGYKIRRCAVENNVTMFTALDTVK
;
A
#
# COMPACT_ATOMS: atom_id res chain seq x y z
N GLU A 1 -18.89 2.78 -10.78
CA GLU A 1 -18.16 3.54 -11.81
C GLU A 1 -18.04 2.74 -13.10
N VAL A 2 -18.28 3.38 -14.23
CA VAL A 2 -18.08 2.80 -15.57
C VAL A 2 -17.06 3.67 -16.32
N ASN A 3 -16.01 3.02 -16.79
CA ASN A 3 -14.99 3.69 -17.61
C ASN A 3 -15.30 3.42 -19.11
N PRO A 4 -15.88 4.38 -19.87
CA PRO A 4 -16.18 4.20 -21.29
C PRO A 4 -14.91 4.34 -22.17
N ARG A 5 -13.85 3.71 -21.76
CA ARG A 5 -12.52 3.74 -22.36
C ARG A 5 -11.74 2.48 -21.97
N SER A 6 -10.63 2.21 -22.66
CA SER A 6 -9.69 1.17 -22.22
C SER A 6 -9.19 1.48 -20.81
N SER A 7 -9.09 0.45 -19.98
CA SER A 7 -8.61 0.57 -18.60
C SER A 7 -7.61 -0.55 -18.28
N ARG A 8 -6.81 -0.34 -17.25
CA ARG A 8 -5.87 -1.36 -16.74
C ARG A 8 -6.59 -2.60 -16.19
N THR A 9 -7.89 -2.50 -15.92
CA THR A 9 -8.72 -3.65 -15.51
C THR A 9 -8.89 -4.68 -16.63
N VAL A 10 -8.84 -4.27 -17.90
CA VAL A 10 -8.98 -5.18 -19.05
C VAL A 10 -7.93 -6.29 -19.07
N PRO A 11 -6.61 -6.02 -18.98
CA PRO A 11 -5.60 -7.07 -18.89
C PRO A 11 -5.71 -7.91 -17.61
N PHE A 12 -6.14 -7.33 -16.48
CA PHE A 12 -6.40 -8.07 -15.26
C PHE A 12 -7.52 -9.10 -15.48
N LEU A 13 -8.66 -8.68 -16.01
CA LEU A 13 -9.79 -9.56 -16.29
C LEU A 13 -9.41 -10.63 -17.32
N SER A 14 -8.64 -10.26 -18.35
CA SER A 14 -8.17 -11.24 -19.34
C SER A 14 -7.35 -12.36 -18.70
N LYS A 15 -6.46 -12.02 -17.78
CA LYS A 15 -5.67 -13.02 -17.02
C LYS A 15 -6.53 -13.82 -16.03
N ALA A 16 -7.44 -13.16 -15.32
CA ALA A 16 -8.29 -13.81 -14.33
C ALA A 16 -9.29 -14.78 -14.97
N THR A 17 -9.90 -14.39 -16.08
CA THR A 17 -10.92 -15.20 -16.76
C THR A 17 -10.34 -16.18 -17.77
N GLY A 18 -9.21 -15.86 -18.37
CA GLY A 18 -8.59 -16.59 -19.48
C GLY A 18 -9.13 -16.19 -20.86
N TYR A 19 -10.00 -15.18 -20.94
CA TYR A 19 -10.47 -14.59 -22.18
C TYR A 19 -9.67 -13.35 -22.54
N SER A 20 -9.16 -13.25 -23.76
CA SER A 20 -8.53 -12.02 -24.24
C SER A 20 -9.59 -10.95 -24.50
N MET A 21 -9.90 -10.12 -23.50
CA MET A 21 -10.96 -9.11 -23.60
C MET A 21 -10.71 -8.12 -24.75
N ALA A 22 -9.45 -7.75 -24.98
CA ALA A 22 -9.11 -6.83 -26.06
C ALA A 22 -9.30 -7.45 -27.44
N ASP A 23 -8.92 -8.72 -27.64
CA ASP A 23 -9.10 -9.44 -28.88
C ASP A 23 -10.60 -9.61 -29.21
N ILE A 24 -11.38 -10.05 -28.19
CA ILE A 24 -12.83 -10.21 -28.31
C ILE A 24 -13.48 -8.89 -28.70
N ALA A 25 -13.15 -7.79 -28.02
CA ALA A 25 -13.70 -6.49 -28.30
C ALA A 25 -13.34 -6.02 -29.74
N THR A 26 -12.10 -6.23 -30.16
CA THR A 26 -11.64 -5.86 -31.50
C THR A 26 -12.42 -6.62 -32.56
N LYS A 27 -12.64 -7.92 -32.43
CA LYS A 27 -13.42 -8.72 -33.35
C LYS A 27 -14.86 -8.27 -33.39
N CYS A 28 -15.48 -7.93 -32.25
CA CYS A 28 -16.81 -7.37 -32.21
C CYS A 28 -16.90 -6.03 -32.97
N ILE A 29 -15.90 -5.16 -32.84
CA ILE A 29 -15.85 -3.89 -33.59
C ILE A 29 -15.76 -4.15 -35.11
N LEU A 30 -15.08 -5.22 -35.51
CA LEU A 30 -14.96 -5.65 -36.91
C LEU A 30 -16.20 -6.38 -37.43
N GLY A 31 -17.25 -6.56 -36.61
CA GLY A 31 -18.52 -7.15 -37.00
C GLY A 31 -18.69 -8.62 -36.65
N GLU A 32 -17.72 -9.27 -36.02
CA GLU A 32 -17.84 -10.65 -35.58
C GLU A 32 -18.63 -10.72 -34.26
N SER A 33 -19.73 -11.44 -34.21
CA SER A 33 -20.54 -11.55 -33.00
C SER A 33 -19.84 -12.40 -31.92
N LEU A 34 -20.20 -12.22 -30.63
CA LEU A 34 -19.69 -13.08 -29.56
C LEU A 34 -20.01 -14.55 -29.80
N LYS A 35 -21.15 -14.83 -30.43
CA LYS A 35 -21.56 -16.20 -30.77
C LYS A 35 -20.64 -16.82 -31.80
N ASP A 36 -20.26 -16.08 -32.83
CA ASP A 36 -19.36 -16.56 -33.89
C ASP A 36 -17.93 -16.78 -33.32
N GLN A 37 -17.55 -16.01 -32.33
CA GLN A 37 -16.30 -16.22 -31.56
C GLN A 37 -16.37 -17.39 -30.55
N GLY A 38 -17.50 -18.10 -30.47
CA GLY A 38 -17.72 -19.21 -29.55
C GLY A 38 -17.82 -18.80 -28.08
N ILE A 39 -18.11 -17.50 -27.85
CA ILE A 39 -18.19 -16.95 -26.47
C ILE A 39 -19.67 -16.93 -26.08
N SER A 40 -19.99 -17.74 -25.06
CA SER A 40 -21.31 -17.71 -24.44
C SER A 40 -21.40 -16.58 -23.42
N ILE A 41 -22.65 -16.10 -23.19
CA ILE A 41 -22.95 -15.04 -22.20
C ILE A 41 -22.70 -15.51 -20.74
N ILE A 42 -22.35 -16.76 -20.54
CA ILE A 42 -22.18 -17.36 -19.22
C ILE A 42 -20.88 -16.87 -18.62
N CYS A 43 -20.94 -16.39 -17.37
CA CYS A 43 -19.76 -16.06 -16.59
C CYS A 43 -18.72 -17.19 -16.66
N PRO A 44 -17.44 -16.86 -16.77
CA PRO A 44 -16.38 -17.86 -16.75
C PRO A 44 -16.52 -18.72 -15.49
N LYS A 45 -16.27 -20.03 -15.61
CA LYS A 45 -16.25 -20.91 -14.45
C LYS A 45 -15.32 -20.36 -13.38
N GLU A 46 -15.76 -20.40 -12.14
CA GLU A 46 -14.89 -20.06 -11.00
C GLU A 46 -13.61 -20.87 -11.08
N LYS A 47 -12.50 -20.18 -10.94
CA LYS A 47 -11.19 -20.82 -10.87
C LYS A 47 -10.85 -21.06 -9.40
N ASP A 48 -10.28 -22.22 -9.10
CA ASP A 48 -9.79 -22.58 -7.76
C ASP A 48 -8.55 -21.76 -7.38
N ARG A 49 -8.68 -20.42 -7.46
CA ARG A 49 -7.63 -19.46 -7.07
C ARG A 49 -8.15 -18.04 -6.94
N TRP A 50 -7.47 -17.29 -6.12
CA TRP A 50 -7.68 -15.86 -5.94
C TRP A 50 -6.81 -15.07 -6.92
N TYR A 51 -7.37 -14.02 -7.47
CA TYR A 51 -6.66 -13.02 -8.25
C TYR A 51 -6.75 -11.68 -7.52
N VAL A 52 -5.61 -11.08 -7.24
CA VAL A 52 -5.51 -9.82 -6.50
C VAL A 52 -4.83 -8.79 -7.37
N LYS A 53 -5.45 -7.62 -7.51
CA LYS A 53 -4.91 -6.48 -8.20
C LYS A 53 -4.54 -5.41 -7.18
N VAL A 54 -3.31 -4.90 -7.22
CA VAL A 54 -2.85 -3.80 -6.39
C VAL A 54 -2.28 -2.68 -7.26
N PRO A 55 -2.44 -1.40 -6.86
CA PRO A 55 -1.81 -0.29 -7.56
C PRO A 55 -0.28 -0.34 -7.38
N ALA A 56 0.44 0.07 -8.43
CA ALA A 56 1.86 0.35 -8.36
C ALA A 56 2.08 1.86 -8.42
N PHE A 57 3.01 2.35 -7.59
CA PHE A 57 3.31 3.77 -7.46
C PHE A 57 4.76 4.04 -7.84
N SER A 58 5.02 5.19 -8.47
CA SER A 58 6.36 5.65 -8.83
C SER A 58 6.77 6.89 -8.03
N PHE A 59 6.37 6.97 -6.77
CA PHE A 59 6.66 8.12 -5.91
C PHE A 59 8.17 8.42 -5.79
N SER A 60 9.02 7.39 -5.80
CA SER A 60 10.47 7.56 -5.77
C SER A 60 11.03 8.31 -6.99
N LYS A 61 10.28 8.34 -8.10
CA LYS A 61 10.64 9.03 -9.35
C LYS A 61 9.95 10.39 -9.50
N LEU A 62 8.94 10.67 -8.68
CA LEU A 62 8.13 11.88 -8.74
C LEU A 62 8.53 12.79 -7.57
N ASN A 63 9.47 13.68 -7.84
CA ASN A 63 9.89 14.69 -6.88
C ASN A 63 8.72 15.60 -6.53
N ASP A 64 8.65 16.05 -5.27
CA ASP A 64 7.67 17.00 -4.75
C ASP A 64 6.21 16.48 -4.62
N LEU A 65 5.94 15.22 -4.94
CA LEU A 65 4.62 14.62 -4.72
C LEU A 65 4.56 13.97 -3.32
N ASP A 66 3.55 14.35 -2.53
CA ASP A 66 3.27 13.65 -1.26
C ASP A 66 2.75 12.23 -1.55
N ALA A 67 3.38 11.25 -0.95
CA ALA A 67 2.98 9.84 -1.04
C ALA A 67 1.69 9.53 -0.25
N TYR A 68 1.08 10.50 0.42
CA TYR A 68 -0.22 10.35 1.06
C TYR A 68 -1.30 10.09 0.00
N LEU A 69 -2.09 9.04 0.21
CA LEU A 69 -3.20 8.70 -0.67
C LEU A 69 -4.40 9.61 -0.40
N SER A 70 -4.96 10.13 -1.47
CA SER A 70 -6.13 11.01 -1.50
C SER A 70 -7.13 10.48 -2.54
N PRO A 71 -8.30 11.07 -2.71
CA PRO A 71 -9.24 10.70 -3.78
C PRO A 71 -8.65 10.81 -5.18
N GLU A 72 -7.60 11.63 -5.35
CA GLU A 72 -6.87 11.76 -6.60
C GLU A 72 -6.05 10.51 -6.92
N MET A 73 -6.12 10.02 -8.15
CA MET A 73 -5.38 8.84 -8.59
C MET A 73 -3.88 9.15 -8.72
N LYS A 74 -3.05 8.51 -7.90
CA LYS A 74 -1.59 8.66 -7.91
C LYS A 74 -0.84 7.42 -8.41
N SER A 75 -1.57 6.35 -8.73
CA SER A 75 -0.95 5.12 -9.22
C SER A 75 -0.47 5.27 -10.67
N THR A 76 0.72 4.77 -10.95
CA THR A 76 1.34 4.77 -12.30
C THR A 76 1.21 3.42 -13.02
N GLY A 77 0.84 2.37 -12.30
CA GLY A 77 0.67 1.03 -12.82
C GLY A 77 -0.22 0.18 -11.94
N GLU A 78 -0.34 -1.10 -12.30
CA GLU A 78 -1.04 -2.12 -11.53
C GLU A 78 -0.24 -3.42 -11.57
N ALA A 79 -0.21 -4.13 -10.44
CA ALA A 79 0.38 -5.44 -10.31
C ALA A 79 -0.69 -6.50 -10.01
N ILE A 80 -0.42 -7.74 -10.40
CA ILE A 80 -1.33 -8.85 -10.24
C ILE A 80 -0.64 -9.96 -9.48
N GLY A 81 -1.27 -10.42 -8.41
CA GLY A 81 -0.90 -11.66 -7.72
C GLY A 81 -2.01 -12.69 -7.85
N TYR A 82 -1.64 -13.96 -7.92
CA TYR A 82 -2.63 -15.04 -7.89
C TYR A 82 -2.11 -16.27 -7.17
N ASP A 83 -2.99 -16.94 -6.43
CA ASP A 83 -2.69 -18.17 -5.70
C ASP A 83 -3.99 -18.87 -5.28
N LYS A 84 -3.91 -20.15 -4.88
CA LYS A 84 -5.03 -20.85 -4.25
C LYS A 84 -5.37 -20.30 -2.87
N LYS A 85 -4.41 -19.69 -2.16
CA LYS A 85 -4.62 -19.04 -0.87
C LYS A 85 -4.64 -17.52 -1.05
N LEU A 86 -5.69 -16.86 -0.56
CA LEU A 86 -5.84 -15.41 -0.65
C LEU A 86 -4.63 -14.65 -0.10
N THR A 87 -4.13 -15.03 1.08
CA THR A 87 -2.96 -14.40 1.70
C THR A 87 -1.71 -14.46 0.83
N ARG A 88 -1.49 -15.58 0.10
CA ARG A 88 -0.39 -15.72 -0.85
C ARG A 88 -0.61 -14.89 -2.11
N ALA A 89 -1.85 -14.81 -2.59
CA ALA A 89 -2.19 -13.96 -3.74
C ALA A 89 -1.93 -12.48 -3.42
N ILE A 90 -2.32 -12.02 -2.22
CA ILE A 90 -2.03 -10.66 -1.72
C ILE A 90 -0.52 -10.44 -1.64
N TYR A 91 0.21 -11.32 -0.98
CA TYR A 91 1.67 -11.22 -0.87
C TYR A 91 2.36 -11.09 -2.24
N LYS A 92 1.99 -11.97 -3.20
CA LYS A 92 2.52 -11.92 -4.56
C LYS A 92 2.19 -10.60 -5.26
N ALA A 93 0.98 -10.07 -5.07
CA ALA A 93 0.57 -8.81 -5.65
C ALA A 93 1.36 -7.63 -5.08
N LEU A 94 1.60 -7.61 -3.76
CA LEU A 94 2.40 -6.59 -3.08
C LEU A 94 3.86 -6.60 -3.57
N ILE A 95 4.50 -7.77 -3.62
CA ILE A 95 5.86 -7.89 -4.16
C ILE A 95 5.91 -7.45 -5.63
N ALA A 96 4.95 -7.86 -6.45
CA ALA A 96 4.88 -7.47 -7.86
C ALA A 96 4.65 -5.96 -8.07
N SER A 97 4.04 -5.27 -7.09
CA SER A 97 3.88 -3.81 -7.12
C SER A 97 5.13 -3.04 -6.70
N GLY A 98 6.20 -3.74 -6.32
CA GLY A 98 7.46 -3.14 -5.87
C GLY A 98 7.53 -2.88 -4.37
N MET A 99 6.55 -3.35 -3.58
CA MET A 99 6.60 -3.24 -2.12
C MET A 99 7.60 -4.24 -1.55
N ASN A 100 8.45 -3.76 -0.65
CA ASN A 100 9.33 -4.63 0.13
C ASN A 100 8.57 -5.16 1.35
N VAL A 101 8.30 -6.47 1.39
CA VAL A 101 7.61 -7.11 2.52
C VAL A 101 8.63 -7.89 3.36
N ALA A 102 9.07 -7.26 4.45
CA ALA A 102 9.98 -7.86 5.43
C ALA A 102 9.21 -8.64 6.49
N ASN A 103 9.78 -9.72 6.99
CA ASN A 103 9.22 -10.55 8.06
C ASN A 103 9.87 -10.29 9.43
N TYR A 104 10.82 -9.37 9.52
CA TYR A 104 11.48 -8.91 10.73
C TYR A 104 12.02 -7.49 10.51
N GLY A 105 12.45 -6.84 11.58
CA GLY A 105 13.12 -5.55 11.53
C GLY A 105 12.47 -4.50 12.42
N THR A 106 12.45 -3.26 11.97
CA THR A 106 11.96 -2.12 12.75
C THR A 106 10.80 -1.42 12.02
N ILE A 107 9.78 -1.06 12.77
CA ILE A 107 8.64 -0.28 12.29
C ILE A 107 8.68 1.09 12.95
N LEU A 108 8.68 2.12 12.13
CA LEU A 108 8.51 3.50 12.59
C LEU A 108 7.03 3.87 12.56
N VAL A 109 6.51 4.31 13.70
CA VAL A 109 5.08 4.60 13.89
C VAL A 109 4.89 6.07 14.27
N SER A 110 4.08 6.77 13.48
CA SER A 110 3.67 8.16 13.73
C SER A 110 2.18 8.30 13.46
N ILE A 111 1.36 8.20 14.50
CA ILE A 111 -0.10 8.09 14.40
C ILE A 111 -0.76 9.36 14.92
N ALA A 112 -1.73 9.88 14.18
CA ALA A 112 -2.60 10.97 14.63
C ALA A 112 -3.41 10.53 15.86
N ASP A 113 -3.70 11.45 16.78
CA ASP A 113 -4.32 11.10 18.07
C ASP A 113 -5.66 10.36 17.91
N LYS A 114 -6.45 10.75 16.93
CA LYS A 114 -7.75 10.12 16.61
C LYS A 114 -7.65 8.67 16.15
N ASP A 115 -6.51 8.27 15.58
CA ASP A 115 -6.31 6.96 14.97
C ASP A 115 -5.60 5.97 15.90
N LYS A 116 -5.17 6.41 17.11
CA LYS A 116 -4.34 5.62 18.03
C LYS A 116 -5.02 4.33 18.50
N GLU A 117 -6.29 4.40 18.86
CA GLU A 117 -7.05 3.24 19.36
C GLU A 117 -7.21 2.18 18.25
N GLU A 118 -7.51 2.60 17.03
CA GLU A 118 -7.62 1.69 15.88
C GLU A 118 -6.27 1.08 15.50
N ALA A 119 -5.19 1.85 15.60
CA ALA A 119 -3.83 1.40 15.28
C ALA A 119 -3.27 0.41 16.33
N LEU A 120 -3.71 0.48 17.58
CA LEU A 120 -3.16 -0.31 18.68
C LEU A 120 -3.15 -1.82 18.41
N PRO A 121 -4.24 -2.49 18.01
CA PRO A 121 -4.23 -3.92 17.74
C PRO A 121 -3.29 -4.30 16.59
N LEU A 122 -3.15 -3.45 15.58
CA LEU A 122 -2.28 -3.68 14.43
C LEU A 122 -0.81 -3.62 14.84
N ILE A 123 -0.42 -2.58 15.58
CA ILE A 123 0.95 -2.41 16.08
C ILE A 123 1.30 -3.50 17.08
N ARG A 124 0.36 -3.91 17.93
CA ARG A 124 0.52 -5.03 18.85
C ARG A 124 0.83 -6.33 18.11
N ARG A 125 0.17 -6.57 16.98
CA ARG A 125 0.43 -7.76 16.16
C ARG A 125 1.85 -7.75 15.58
N PHE A 126 2.33 -6.62 15.08
CA PHE A 126 3.74 -6.48 14.64
C PHE A 126 4.72 -6.72 15.80
N TYR A 127 4.44 -6.15 16.96
CA TYR A 127 5.25 -6.37 18.16
C TYR A 127 5.32 -7.84 18.57
N GLN A 128 4.20 -8.55 18.52
CA GLN A 128 4.11 -10.00 18.79
C GLN A 128 4.84 -10.84 17.74
N LEU A 129 4.93 -10.37 16.51
CA LEU A 129 5.71 -11.00 15.43
C LEU A 129 7.23 -10.76 15.58
N GLY A 130 7.66 -9.98 16.58
CA GLY A 130 9.08 -9.74 16.89
C GLY A 130 9.66 -8.49 16.25
N PHE A 131 8.84 -7.62 15.66
CA PHE A 131 9.32 -6.33 15.16
C PHE A 131 9.70 -5.38 16.31
N ASN A 132 10.79 -4.63 16.12
CA ASN A 132 11.10 -3.49 16.97
C ASN A 132 10.16 -2.34 16.62
N ILE A 133 9.64 -1.67 17.65
CA ILE A 133 8.75 -0.52 17.46
C ILE A 133 9.50 0.76 17.85
N GLU A 134 9.61 1.67 16.89
CA GLU A 134 10.05 3.04 17.08
C GLU A 134 8.88 3.99 16.83
N ALA A 135 8.73 5.04 17.62
CA ALA A 135 7.61 5.96 17.44
C ALA A 135 7.94 7.38 17.89
N THR A 136 7.21 8.35 17.33
CA THR A 136 7.22 9.72 17.81
C THR A 136 6.71 9.78 19.26
N GLU A 137 7.13 10.78 20.02
CA GLU A 137 6.92 10.84 21.47
C GLU A 137 5.48 10.57 21.92
N GLY A 138 4.49 11.25 21.32
CA GLY A 138 3.08 11.07 21.68
C GLY A 138 2.57 9.65 21.39
N THR A 139 2.95 9.08 20.25
CA THR A 139 2.61 7.70 19.89
C THR A 139 3.33 6.70 20.79
N ALA A 140 4.60 6.94 21.11
CA ALA A 140 5.38 6.06 21.99
C ALA A 140 4.83 6.02 23.42
N LYS A 141 4.41 7.17 23.99
CA LYS A 141 3.77 7.24 25.30
C LYS A 141 2.48 6.39 25.31
N PHE A 142 1.65 6.52 24.29
CA PHE A 142 0.43 5.74 24.14
C PHE A 142 0.71 4.23 24.01
N LEU A 143 1.66 3.82 23.19
CA LEU A 143 1.99 2.40 23.02
C LEU A 143 2.57 1.78 24.30
N ARG A 144 3.40 2.53 25.04
CA ARG A 144 3.98 2.08 26.31
C ARG A 144 2.92 1.91 27.39
N SER A 145 1.93 2.79 27.47
CA SER A 145 0.81 2.62 28.41
C SER A 145 -0.04 1.37 28.14
N HIS A 146 0.07 0.80 26.93
CA HIS A 146 -0.56 -0.46 26.51
C HIS A 146 0.42 -1.65 26.48
N ASN A 147 1.54 -1.58 27.23
CA ASN A 147 2.54 -2.64 27.35
C ASN A 147 3.24 -3.03 26.02
N ILE A 148 3.37 -2.10 25.07
CA ILE A 148 4.18 -2.28 23.87
C ILE A 148 5.52 -1.54 24.08
N LYS A 149 6.61 -2.29 24.18
CA LYS A 149 7.96 -1.72 24.31
C LYS A 149 8.28 -0.93 23.04
N THR A 150 8.52 0.37 23.20
CA THR A 150 8.69 1.29 22.07
C THR A 150 9.90 2.19 22.32
N ARG A 151 10.76 2.35 21.32
CA ARG A 151 11.83 3.34 21.34
C ARG A 151 11.28 4.69 20.89
N ILE A 152 11.51 5.74 21.69
CA ILE A 152 11.10 7.09 21.32
C ILE A 152 12.07 7.66 20.29
N LYS A 153 11.52 8.28 19.27
CA LYS A 153 12.22 9.11 18.29
C LYS A 153 11.79 10.56 18.43
N GLN A 154 12.74 11.46 18.43
CA GLN A 154 12.47 12.89 18.50
C GLN A 154 11.79 13.39 17.24
N LYS A 155 10.83 14.31 17.37
CA LYS A 155 10.14 14.93 16.24
C LYS A 155 11.10 15.78 15.41
N LEU A 156 10.88 15.86 14.11
CA LEU A 156 11.65 16.73 13.22
C LEU A 156 11.44 18.22 13.57
N SER A 157 10.25 18.59 14.02
CA SER A 157 9.90 19.94 14.49
C SER A 157 10.70 20.38 15.72
N SER A 158 11.31 19.44 16.49
CA SER A 158 12.25 19.75 17.56
C SER A 158 13.70 19.93 17.09
N GLY A 159 13.93 19.96 15.77
CA GLY A 159 15.27 20.09 15.19
C GLY A 159 16.05 18.76 15.05
N SER A 160 15.47 17.62 15.43
CA SER A 160 16.12 16.33 15.32
C SER A 160 16.00 15.75 13.91
N THR A 161 17.07 15.19 13.38
CA THR A 161 17.09 14.45 12.12
C THR A 161 17.10 12.93 12.31
N GLU A 162 16.97 12.44 13.53
CA GLU A 162 17.15 11.04 13.91
C GLU A 162 16.23 10.09 13.11
N ILE A 163 14.96 10.48 12.91
CA ILE A 163 13.98 9.70 12.13
C ILE A 163 14.45 9.54 10.69
N LEU A 164 14.82 10.64 10.03
CA LEU A 164 15.26 10.61 8.63
C LEU A 164 16.56 9.85 8.47
N THR A 165 17.47 9.96 9.43
CA THR A 165 18.73 9.22 9.45
C THR A 165 18.49 7.72 9.57
N SER A 166 17.60 7.29 10.48
CA SER A 166 17.25 5.87 10.63
C SER A 166 16.65 5.29 9.34
N ILE A 167 15.82 6.05 8.62
CA ILE A 167 15.24 5.64 7.34
C ILE A 167 16.34 5.50 6.27
N ARG A 168 17.20 6.53 6.12
CA ARG A 168 18.28 6.55 5.12
C ARG A 168 19.31 5.46 5.31
N GLN A 169 19.58 5.09 6.56
CA GLN A 169 20.52 4.01 6.91
C GLN A 169 19.90 2.60 6.79
N GLY A 170 18.64 2.48 6.36
CA GLY A 170 17.98 1.19 6.21
C GLY A 170 17.65 0.48 7.53
N HIS A 171 17.64 1.20 8.66
CA HIS A 171 17.28 0.63 9.95
C HIS A 171 15.76 0.43 10.10
N VAL A 172 14.95 1.08 9.26
CA VAL A 172 13.48 1.03 9.27
C VAL A 172 13.00 0.23 8.07
N ASN A 173 12.17 -0.79 8.31
CA ASN A 173 11.59 -1.63 7.26
C ASN A 173 10.19 -1.17 6.85
N TYR A 174 9.43 -0.63 7.81
CA TYR A 174 8.08 -0.12 7.59
C TYR A 174 7.90 1.23 8.26
N VAL A 175 7.16 2.09 7.59
CA VAL A 175 6.64 3.35 8.17
C VAL A 175 5.13 3.28 8.19
N ILE A 176 4.52 3.45 9.36
CA ILE A 176 3.08 3.63 9.53
C ILE A 176 2.87 5.08 9.96
N SER A 177 2.29 5.89 9.07
CA SER A 177 2.11 7.32 9.32
C SER A 177 0.72 7.76 8.90
N THR A 178 -0.16 7.97 9.88
CA THR A 178 -1.47 8.56 9.61
C THR A 178 -1.39 10.10 9.69
N ARG A 179 -2.37 10.77 9.09
CA ARG A 179 -2.42 12.22 8.99
C ARG A 179 -3.67 12.76 9.67
N ASP A 180 -3.53 13.88 10.34
CA ASP A 180 -4.66 14.71 10.67
C ASP A 180 -5.08 15.52 9.43
N VAL A 181 -6.32 15.36 8.99
CA VAL A 181 -6.81 15.90 7.70
C VAL A 181 -6.81 17.42 7.70
N ASP A 182 -6.91 18.02 8.89
CA ASP A 182 -7.04 19.48 9.06
C ASP A 182 -5.71 20.25 8.88
N ILE A 183 -4.58 19.55 8.76
CA ILE A 183 -3.26 20.18 8.61
C ILE A 183 -2.72 19.91 7.21
N ALA A 184 -3.11 20.75 6.27
CA ALA A 184 -2.66 20.69 4.88
C ALA A 184 -1.36 21.50 4.66
N SER A 185 -0.22 21.11 5.27
CA SER A 185 1.03 21.76 4.91
C SER A 185 2.11 20.74 4.49
N GLN A 186 2.79 21.04 3.38
CA GLN A 186 3.94 20.29 2.88
C GLN A 186 5.16 20.40 3.82
N GLN A 187 5.08 21.19 4.88
CA GLN A 187 6.17 21.42 5.85
C GLN A 187 6.03 20.56 7.12
N THR A 188 5.00 19.72 7.23
CA THR A 188 4.80 18.87 8.41
C THR A 188 5.84 17.78 8.53
N ASP A 189 6.15 17.36 9.77
CA ASP A 189 7.02 16.22 10.05
C ASP A 189 6.56 14.95 9.30
N GLY A 190 5.25 14.73 9.25
CA GLY A 190 4.67 13.60 8.53
C GLY A 190 5.00 13.59 7.04
N TYR A 191 4.92 14.74 6.36
CA TYR A 191 5.31 14.87 4.96
C TYR A 191 6.78 14.49 4.74
N LYS A 192 7.69 15.05 5.55
CA LYS A 192 9.13 14.79 5.46
C LYS A 192 9.47 13.31 5.71
N ILE A 193 8.80 12.68 6.66
CA ILE A 193 8.96 11.24 6.98
C ILE A 193 8.49 10.39 5.79
N ARG A 194 7.29 10.65 5.27
CA ARG A 194 6.73 9.90 4.13
C ARG A 194 7.61 10.03 2.90
N ARG A 195 8.06 11.24 2.58
CA ARG A 195 8.95 11.48 1.47
C ARG A 195 10.27 10.72 1.62
N CYS A 196 10.91 10.82 2.78
CA CYS A 196 12.16 10.11 3.07
C CYS A 196 11.99 8.57 2.96
N ALA A 197 10.86 8.03 3.45
CA ALA A 197 10.58 6.60 3.34
C ALA A 197 10.50 6.16 1.88
N VAL A 198 9.77 6.89 1.05
CA VAL A 198 9.59 6.58 -0.38
C VAL A 198 10.90 6.70 -1.16
N GLU A 199 11.69 7.76 -0.93
CA GLU A 199 12.98 7.97 -1.57
C GLU A 199 14.00 6.85 -1.26
N ASN A 200 13.83 6.20 -0.10
CA ASN A 200 14.71 5.08 0.32
C ASN A 200 14.05 3.70 0.17
N ASN A 201 12.98 3.59 -0.61
CA ASN A 201 12.24 2.34 -0.87
C ASN A 201 11.77 1.62 0.41
N VAL A 202 11.47 2.37 1.47
CA VAL A 202 10.87 1.83 2.68
C VAL A 202 9.37 1.73 2.49
N THR A 203 8.81 0.55 2.72
CA THR A 203 7.37 0.31 2.62
C THR A 203 6.61 1.17 3.62
N MET A 204 5.62 1.92 3.13
CA MET A 204 4.89 2.89 3.92
C MET A 204 3.38 2.69 3.82
N PHE A 205 2.72 2.84 4.96
CA PHE A 205 1.27 2.80 5.11
C PHE A 205 0.75 4.14 5.63
N THR A 206 -0.19 4.73 4.90
CA THR A 206 -0.83 6.00 5.27
C THR A 206 -2.27 5.82 5.76
N ALA A 207 -2.83 4.62 5.61
CA ALA A 207 -4.15 4.25 6.08
C ALA A 207 -4.10 2.92 6.84
N LEU A 208 -4.82 2.82 7.95
CA LEU A 208 -4.81 1.63 8.81
C LEU A 208 -5.43 0.41 8.14
N ASP A 209 -6.40 0.60 7.24
CA ASP A 209 -6.99 -0.50 6.47
C ASP A 209 -5.98 -1.25 5.59
N THR A 210 -4.92 -0.57 5.15
CA THR A 210 -3.85 -1.21 4.38
C THR A 210 -2.82 -1.93 5.25
N VAL A 211 -2.84 -1.68 6.58
CA VAL A 211 -1.97 -2.35 7.56
C VAL A 211 -2.57 -3.70 8.02
N LYS A 212 -3.89 -3.84 7.98
CA LYS A 212 -4.65 -5.08 8.33
C LYS A 212 -4.27 -6.24 7.43
#